data_cabbf0dee9e19f5063470220c19fe944
#
_entry.id   cabbf0dee9e19f5063470220c19fe944
#
_cell.length_a   1.000
_cell.length_b   1.000
_cell.length_c   1.000
_cell.angle_alpha   90.00
_cell.angle_beta   90.00
_cell.angle_gamma   90.00
#
_symmetry.space_group_name_H-M   'P 1'
#
loop_
_entity.id
_entity.type
_entity.pdbx_description
1 polymer ?
#
loop_
_entity_poly.entity_id
_entity_poly.type
_entity_poly.pdbx_seq_one_letter_code
_entity_poly.pdbx_strand_id
1 'polypeptide(L)' 'MPLTLIQRDDCHLCDPAWEQLAAAGVADFESLWIDGDAALEARYGVRIPVLRREEDGAELDWPFSGEAVRQFLAG' A
#
# COMPACT_ATOMS: atom_id res chain seq x y z
N MET A 1 12.07 3.03 8.14
CA MET A 1 10.67 3.48 8.25
C MET A 1 9.76 2.31 7.90
N PRO A 2 8.95 1.84 8.84
CA PRO A 2 8.06 0.71 8.56
C PRO A 2 6.91 1.10 7.63
N LEU A 3 6.73 0.32 6.61
CA LEU A 3 5.68 0.50 5.61
C LEU A 3 4.85 -0.78 5.51
N THR A 4 3.56 -0.64 5.25
CA THR A 4 2.65 -1.75 5.03
C THR A 4 1.90 -1.52 3.73
N LEU A 5 1.91 -2.51 2.85
CA LEU A 5 1.06 -2.49 1.66
C LEU A 5 -0.19 -3.31 1.96
N ILE A 6 -1.33 -2.65 1.96
CA ILE A 6 -2.61 -3.27 2.25
C ILE A 6 -3.19 -3.78 0.95
N GLN A 7 -3.45 -5.07 0.86
CA GLN A 7 -3.81 -5.72 -0.39
C GLN A 7 -4.74 -6.90 -0.15
N ARG A 8 -5.27 -7.42 -1.24
CA ARG A 8 -6.15 -8.60 -1.25
C ARG A 8 -5.49 -9.69 -2.09
N ASP A 9 -5.75 -10.93 -1.78
CA ASP A 9 -5.17 -12.07 -2.47
C ASP A 9 -5.51 -12.06 -3.97
N ASP A 10 -6.74 -11.69 -4.33
CA ASP A 10 -7.19 -11.64 -5.72
C ASP A 10 -7.19 -10.20 -6.23
N CYS A 11 -6.04 -9.53 -6.15
CA CYS A 11 -5.92 -8.11 -6.49
C CYS A 11 -4.98 -7.93 -7.68
N HIS A 12 -5.54 -7.72 -8.87
CA HIS A 12 -4.74 -7.51 -10.07
C HIS A 12 -4.07 -6.13 -10.12
N LEU A 13 -4.49 -5.18 -9.28
CA LEU A 13 -3.85 -3.87 -9.18
C LEU A 13 -2.65 -3.87 -8.23
N CYS A 14 -2.50 -4.93 -7.41
CA CYS A 14 -1.40 -4.99 -6.46
C CYS A 14 -0.05 -5.22 -7.15
N ASP A 15 -0.02 -5.94 -8.28
CA ASP A 15 1.20 -6.11 -9.05
C ASP A 15 1.73 -4.77 -9.58
N PRO A 16 0.91 -3.93 -10.24
CA PRO A 16 1.36 -2.57 -10.60
C PRO A 16 1.81 -1.74 -9.39
N ALA A 17 1.16 -1.91 -8.24
CA ALA A 17 1.56 -1.19 -7.02
C ALA A 17 2.96 -1.61 -6.57
N TRP A 18 3.27 -2.90 -6.64
CA TRP A 18 4.60 -3.42 -6.31
C TRP A 18 5.66 -2.81 -7.25
N GLU A 19 5.33 -2.69 -8.53
CA GLU A 19 6.23 -2.06 -9.51
C GLU A 19 6.52 -0.60 -9.16
N GLN A 20 5.50 0.14 -8.73
CA GLN A 20 5.68 1.54 -8.34
C GLN A 20 6.51 1.67 -7.06
N LEU A 21 6.35 0.76 -6.11
CA LEU A 21 7.19 0.73 -4.92
C LEU A 21 8.65 0.46 -5.29
N ALA A 22 8.88 -0.50 -6.17
CA ALA A 22 10.24 -0.80 -6.65
C ALA A 22 10.85 0.40 -7.37
N ALA A 23 10.07 1.09 -8.21
CA ALA A 23 10.53 2.29 -8.92
C ALA A 23 10.90 3.42 -7.95
N ALA A 24 10.26 3.47 -6.79
CA ALA A 24 10.57 4.45 -5.74
C ALA A 24 11.75 4.02 -4.86
N GLY A 25 12.31 2.85 -5.09
CA GLY A 25 13.42 2.33 -4.29
C GLY A 25 12.98 1.66 -2.99
N VAL A 26 11.69 1.33 -2.86
CA VAL A 26 11.15 0.66 -1.68
C VAL A 26 11.31 -0.85 -1.86
N ALA A 27 12.27 -1.44 -1.17
CA ALA A 27 12.53 -2.86 -1.25
C ALA A 27 12.02 -3.62 -0.02
N ASP A 28 11.60 -2.91 1.02
CA ASP A 28 11.30 -3.52 2.32
C ASP A 28 9.99 -2.97 2.85
N PHE A 29 8.95 -3.79 2.86
CA PHE A 29 7.64 -3.44 3.38
C PHE A 29 6.91 -4.72 3.79
N GLU A 30 5.94 -4.57 4.70
CA GLU A 30 5.08 -5.68 5.10
C GLU A 30 3.84 -5.71 4.22
N SER A 31 3.28 -6.90 4.03
CA SER A 31 1.98 -7.05 3.35
C SER A 31 0.91 -7.33 4.38
N LEU A 32 -0.20 -6.61 4.29
CA LEU A 32 -1.37 -6.87 5.11
C LEU A 32 -2.52 -7.30 4.19
N TRP A 33 -2.93 -8.55 4.35
CA TRP A 33 -3.99 -9.13 3.52
C TRP A 33 -5.33 -8.94 4.21
N ILE A 34 -6.28 -8.33 3.51
CA ILE A 34 -7.59 -8.03 4.12
C ILE A 34 -8.58 -9.18 3.99
N ASP A 35 -8.21 -10.23 3.27
CA ASP A 35 -9.11 -11.39 3.04
C ASP A 35 -9.53 -12.01 4.36
N GLY A 36 -10.83 -12.21 4.52
CA GLY A 36 -11.37 -12.85 5.70
C GLY A 36 -11.47 -11.98 6.94
N ASP A 37 -11.07 -10.72 6.86
CA ASP A 37 -11.17 -9.77 7.98
C ASP A 37 -12.23 -8.73 7.65
N ALA A 38 -13.41 -8.83 8.28
CA ALA A 38 -14.53 -7.95 7.96
C ALA A 38 -14.24 -6.47 8.23
N ALA A 39 -13.48 -6.17 9.27
CA ALA A 39 -13.13 -4.79 9.60
C ALA A 39 -12.18 -4.19 8.57
N LEU A 40 -11.19 -4.96 8.13
CA LEU A 40 -10.26 -4.52 7.09
C LEU A 40 -10.95 -4.40 5.74
N GLU A 41 -11.85 -5.33 5.42
CA GLU A 41 -12.64 -5.25 4.18
C GLU A 41 -13.52 -4.00 4.16
N ALA A 42 -14.13 -3.66 5.27
CA ALA A 42 -14.98 -2.47 5.36
C ALA A 42 -14.15 -1.19 5.18
N ARG A 43 -12.95 -1.17 5.72
CA ARG A 43 -12.09 0.02 5.69
C ARG A 43 -11.35 0.18 4.36
N TYR A 44 -10.81 -0.91 3.82
CA TYR A 44 -9.90 -0.85 2.67
C TYR A 44 -10.42 -1.52 1.40
N GLY A 45 -11.52 -2.25 1.47
CA GLY A 45 -11.98 -3.13 0.39
C GLY A 45 -12.07 -2.48 -0.98
N VAL A 46 -12.49 -1.21 -1.05
CA VAL A 46 -12.62 -0.48 -2.32
C VAL A 46 -11.42 0.42 -2.60
N ARG A 47 -10.48 0.51 -1.66
CA ARG A 47 -9.33 1.43 -1.76
C ARG A 47 -8.03 0.74 -2.14
N ILE A 48 -7.93 -0.57 -1.94
CA ILE A 48 -6.70 -1.32 -2.17
C ILE A 48 -6.22 -1.21 -3.63
N PRO A 49 -4.91 -1.25 -3.84
CA PRO A 49 -3.85 -1.33 -2.82
C PRO A 49 -3.61 0.01 -2.13
N VAL A 50 -3.33 -0.03 -0.82
CA VAL A 50 -3.06 1.17 -0.01
C VAL A 50 -1.68 1.02 0.63
N LEU A 51 -0.86 2.05 0.52
CA LEU A 51 0.43 2.08 1.20
C LEU A 51 0.26 2.87 2.49
N ARG A 52 0.60 2.24 3.62
CA ARG A 52 0.47 2.87 4.94
C ARG A 52 1.83 3.04 5.57
N ARG A 53 2.09 4.24 6.06
CA ARG A 53 3.30 4.55 6.81
C ARG A 53 3.00 4.34 8.30
N GLU A 54 3.63 3.32 8.90
CA GLU A 54 3.29 2.92 10.26
C GLU A 54 3.73 3.92 11.30
N GLU A 55 4.71 4.76 10.99
CA GLU A 55 5.23 5.76 11.91
C GLU A 55 4.15 6.72 12.40
N ASP A 56 3.24 7.14 11.51
CA ASP A 56 2.19 8.10 11.83
C ASP A 56 0.82 7.68 11.33
N GLY A 57 0.70 6.52 10.70
CA GLY A 57 -0.57 6.02 10.18
C GLY A 57 -1.04 6.67 8.90
N ALA A 58 -0.22 7.51 8.26
CA ALA A 58 -0.58 8.14 7.00
C ALA A 58 -0.75 7.09 5.91
N GLU A 59 -1.68 7.32 4.99
CA GLU A 59 -2.05 6.37 3.94
C GLU A 59 -2.01 7.03 2.58
N LEU A 60 -1.54 6.27 1.58
CA LEU A 60 -1.54 6.67 0.17
C LEU A 60 -2.34 5.66 -0.61
N ASP A 61 -3.46 6.10 -1.18
CA ASP A 61 -4.39 5.24 -1.91
C ASP A 61 -3.92 5.05 -3.36
N TRP A 62 -4.28 3.91 -3.93
CA TRP A 62 -4.10 3.66 -5.35
C TRP A 62 -5.08 4.52 -6.17
N PRO A 63 -4.69 5.04 -7.34
CA PRO A 63 -3.38 4.84 -7.98
C PRO A 63 -2.30 5.76 -7.45
N PHE A 64 -1.08 5.25 -7.40
CA PHE A 64 0.09 6.07 -7.05
C PHE A 64 1.27 5.70 -7.97
N SER A 65 2.09 6.71 -8.28
CA SER A 65 3.32 6.54 -9.05
C SER A 65 4.51 6.39 -8.10
N GLY A 66 5.65 5.97 -8.65
CA GLY A 66 6.90 5.95 -7.87
C GLY A 66 7.23 7.32 -7.30
N GLU A 67 6.97 8.39 -8.07
CA GLU A 67 7.20 9.75 -7.59
C GLU A 67 6.28 10.08 -6.42
N ALA A 68 5.00 9.72 -6.50
CA ALA A 68 4.06 9.96 -5.41
C ALA A 68 4.49 9.19 -4.15
N VAL A 69 4.98 7.97 -4.31
CA VAL A 69 5.51 7.18 -3.21
C VAL A 69 6.71 7.89 -2.58
N ARG A 70 7.65 8.38 -3.39
CA ARG A 70 8.81 9.09 -2.86
C ARG A 70 8.42 10.34 -2.09
N GLN A 71 7.46 11.10 -2.59
CA GLN A 71 6.94 12.29 -1.90
C GLN A 71 6.25 11.93 -0.59
N PHE A 72 5.48 10.86 -0.61
CA PHE A 72 4.78 10.35 0.57
C PHE A 72 5.78 9.96 1.67
N LEU A 73 6.90 9.32 1.29
CA LEU A 73 7.93 8.91 2.24
C LEU A 73 8.75 10.08 2.76
N ALA A 74 8.89 11.15 1.98
CA ALA A 74 9.63 12.35 2.37
C ALA A 74 8.84 13.22 3.35
N GLY A 75 7.52 13.12 3.33
CA GLY A 75 6.65 13.88 4.19
C GLY A 75 6.39 13.19 5.49
#